data_a059c9fa91df49bf3c6ecffe0f1be744
#
_entry.id   a059c9fa91df49bf3c6ecffe0f1be744
#
_cell.length_a   1.000
_cell.length_b   1.000
_cell.length_c   1.000
_cell.angle_alpha   90.00
_cell.angle_beta   90.00
_cell.angle_gamma   90.00
#
_symmetry.space_group_name_H-M   'P 1'
#
loop_
_entity.id
_entity.type
_entity.pdbx_description
1 polymer ?
#
loop_
_entity_poly.entity_id
_entity_poly.type
_entity_poly.pdbx_seq_one_letter_code
_entity_poly.pdbx_strand_id
1 'polypeptide(L)'
;MPANKPQDKLTAPICLFLLGVAISQSLRSTAFNFNSYSNDSVVVAQTSPKPTPQEIVQAGEVRALPGKLDTIPVFNSNSPEWVKKEGILLSTFPPNGKKVSAAHLNFPFEGRFDLFAHHYTHTPKDLQTLYLGVILQNPTKKAVTVDVLQAASYLMQDAPFVSLAPYIENNDGKTYSGPGARAVSDVLRGVRQADFPAKLVIPAGQSRLLLNHPIPVKNLEKPVNGRSSFMRLRSSGKVYAASLAMFAKKNTDGSDRAPTLAEWQALLNTGNFAGPRDKTPTPPNATGGALIYGRVAGVSQGSQWQALLTDNSKDQTLTIPQRGKAISYPLVTLRGGQLGTGQIQTAKMLVRYPDTAYEAHGNYGVEYNLRLPLSNSTKQAQKVSVTLETPLKEDKLSQGGLRFRKPSLDFPFFRGTVRLRYTDDQGKQQTRYVHLWHRTGQVLEPLVQLTLPPATKRMVQVDVIYPPDSTPPQVLSVRTL
;
A
#
# COMPACT_ATOMS: atom_id res chain seq x y z
N MET A 1 48.54 -22.16 -21.09
CA MET A 1 48.31 -20.71 -21.13
C MET A 1 46.98 -20.46 -21.80
N PRO A 2 45.93 -20.09 -21.10
CA PRO A 2 44.68 -19.63 -21.70
C PRO A 2 44.52 -18.14 -21.52
N ALA A 3 44.03 -17.47 -22.54
CA ALA A 3 43.82 -16.06 -22.68
C ALA A 3 42.59 -15.58 -21.88
N ASN A 4 42.78 -14.49 -21.11
CA ASN A 4 41.72 -13.73 -20.43
C ASN A 4 40.87 -12.96 -21.45
N LYS A 5 39.55 -13.09 -21.33
CA LYS A 5 38.59 -12.17 -21.93
C LYS A 5 38.08 -11.18 -20.84
N PRO A 6 37.93 -9.90 -21.18
CA PRO A 6 37.46 -8.91 -20.22
C PRO A 6 35.96 -9.02 -19.98
N GLN A 7 35.56 -8.86 -18.72
CA GLN A 7 34.17 -8.70 -18.31
C GLN A 7 33.73 -7.24 -18.50
N ASP A 8 32.77 -7.01 -19.39
CA ASP A 8 32.08 -5.74 -19.53
C ASP A 8 31.18 -5.51 -18.32
N LYS A 9 31.55 -4.52 -17.51
CA LYS A 9 30.69 -3.97 -16.44
C LYS A 9 29.76 -2.91 -17.02
N LEU A 10 28.59 -3.29 -17.43
CA LEU A 10 27.49 -2.34 -17.67
C LEU A 10 26.87 -1.96 -16.31
N THR A 11 27.24 -0.81 -15.77
CA THR A 11 26.57 -0.16 -14.63
C THR A 11 25.46 0.75 -15.16
N ALA A 12 24.23 0.25 -15.19
CA ALA A 12 23.05 1.07 -15.33
C ALA A 12 22.66 1.65 -13.97
N PRO A 13 22.24 2.93 -13.87
CA PRO A 13 21.75 3.48 -12.61
C PRO A 13 20.39 2.86 -12.29
N ILE A 14 20.37 2.05 -11.25
CA ILE A 14 19.17 1.45 -10.69
C ILE A 14 18.41 2.56 -9.95
N CYS A 15 17.23 2.94 -10.47
CA CYS A 15 16.24 3.64 -9.64
C CYS A 15 15.75 2.65 -8.58
N LEU A 16 16.37 2.70 -7.41
CA LEU A 16 16.03 1.91 -6.25
C LEU A 16 14.75 2.49 -5.63
N PHE A 17 13.60 1.85 -5.85
CA PHE A 17 12.47 2.00 -4.96
C PHE A 17 12.79 1.25 -3.67
N LEU A 18 13.43 1.94 -2.75
CA LEU A 18 13.76 1.42 -1.43
C LEU A 18 12.59 1.62 -0.48
N LEU A 19 12.04 0.52 -0.03
CA LEU A 19 11.44 0.46 1.30
C LEU A 19 12.51 0.88 2.30
N GLY A 20 12.20 1.94 3.07
CA GLY A 20 13.15 2.58 3.97
C GLY A 20 13.77 1.64 4.98
N VAL A 21 15.04 1.38 4.80
CA VAL A 21 15.94 1.00 5.88
C VAL A 21 16.83 2.22 6.09
N ALA A 22 16.67 2.88 7.22
CA ALA A 22 17.58 3.92 7.64
C ALA A 22 18.93 3.29 7.95
N ILE A 23 19.89 3.41 7.03
CA ILE A 23 21.32 3.16 7.32
C ILE A 23 22.00 4.52 7.31
N SER A 24 22.40 4.97 8.48
CA SER A 24 23.37 6.05 8.61
C SER A 24 24.75 5.49 8.22
N GLN A 25 25.19 5.78 7.00
CA GLN A 25 26.61 5.63 6.64
C GLN A 25 27.09 6.87 5.92
N SER A 26 28.20 7.38 6.41
CA SER A 26 28.96 8.49 5.88
C SER A 26 29.42 8.21 4.44
N LEU A 27 28.95 9.00 3.48
CA LEU A 27 29.44 9.00 2.11
C LEU A 27 30.76 9.76 2.03
N ARG A 28 31.86 9.08 1.80
CA ARG A 28 33.08 9.67 1.26
C ARG A 28 32.90 9.85 -0.25
N SER A 29 33.03 11.08 -0.71
CA SER A 29 33.02 11.44 -2.12
C SER A 29 34.36 11.02 -2.76
N THR A 30 34.29 10.15 -3.79
CA THR A 30 35.39 9.94 -4.73
C THR A 30 35.10 10.75 -6.01
N ALA A 31 35.95 11.73 -6.25
CA ALA A 31 35.93 12.51 -7.49
C ALA A 31 36.54 11.68 -8.64
N PHE A 32 35.86 11.61 -9.76
CA PHE A 32 36.44 11.15 -11.02
C PHE A 32 36.83 12.35 -11.86
N ASN A 33 38.13 12.45 -12.18
CA ASN A 33 38.66 13.42 -13.12
C ASN A 33 38.50 12.89 -14.57
N PHE A 34 37.83 13.68 -15.41
CA PHE A 34 37.97 13.60 -16.86
C PHE A 34 38.64 14.89 -17.37
N ASN A 35 39.86 14.77 -17.87
CA ASN A 35 40.50 15.80 -18.66
C ASN A 35 40.17 15.57 -20.13
N SER A 36 39.54 16.54 -20.79
CA SER A 36 39.79 16.84 -22.23
C SER A 36 39.31 18.25 -22.56
N TYR A 37 40.17 18.93 -23.25
CA TYR A 37 40.19 20.35 -23.65
C TYR A 37 38.95 20.83 -24.42
N SER A 38 38.36 21.92 -24.02
CA SER A 38 37.90 23.03 -24.89
C SER A 38 37.63 24.27 -24.02
N ASN A 39 38.22 25.40 -24.47
CA ASN A 39 38.02 26.74 -23.89
C ASN A 39 36.60 27.21 -24.20
N ASP A 40 35.68 26.99 -23.29
CA ASP A 40 34.46 27.76 -23.18
C ASP A 40 34.28 28.09 -21.69
N SER A 41 34.03 29.38 -21.43
CA SER A 41 33.80 29.91 -20.07
C SER A 41 32.62 29.21 -19.43
N VAL A 42 32.93 28.16 -18.67
CA VAL A 42 31.93 27.46 -17.84
C VAL A 42 31.51 28.40 -16.73
N VAL A 43 30.31 28.99 -16.87
CA VAL A 43 29.60 29.58 -15.74
C VAL A 43 29.32 28.46 -14.76
N VAL A 44 30.17 28.31 -13.75
CA VAL A 44 29.91 27.41 -12.61
C VAL A 44 28.70 28.00 -11.92
N ALA A 45 27.53 27.39 -12.15
CA ALA A 45 26.35 27.64 -11.36
C ALA A 45 26.74 27.35 -9.90
N GLN A 46 26.86 28.36 -9.07
CA GLN A 46 27.01 28.24 -7.63
C GLN A 46 25.80 27.46 -7.13
N THR A 47 25.98 26.18 -6.86
CA THR A 47 24.99 25.39 -6.14
C THR A 47 24.91 25.98 -4.74
N SER A 48 23.85 26.75 -4.46
CA SER A 48 23.56 27.22 -3.13
C SER A 48 23.64 26.05 -2.14
N PRO A 49 24.34 26.18 -1.01
CA PRO A 49 24.46 25.12 -0.04
C PRO A 49 23.05 24.63 0.35
N LYS A 50 22.83 23.32 0.32
CA LYS A 50 21.55 22.76 0.75
C LYS A 50 21.29 23.22 2.19
N PRO A 51 20.12 23.78 2.48
CA PRO A 51 19.81 24.28 3.81
C PRO A 51 19.95 23.16 4.84
N THR A 52 20.59 23.46 5.97
CA THR A 52 20.71 22.51 7.09
C THR A 52 19.32 22.11 7.55
N PRO A 53 19.01 20.81 7.65
CA PRO A 53 17.69 20.36 8.06
C PRO A 53 17.38 20.82 9.49
N GLN A 54 16.27 21.55 9.64
CA GLN A 54 15.73 21.94 10.95
C GLN A 54 14.68 20.91 11.37
N GLU A 55 14.80 20.35 12.58
CA GLU A 55 13.75 19.53 13.18
C GLU A 55 12.69 20.40 13.85
N ILE A 56 11.44 19.95 13.73
CA ILE A 56 10.26 20.59 14.31
C ILE A 56 9.58 19.54 15.19
N VAL A 57 9.43 19.82 16.49
CA VAL A 57 8.71 18.96 17.43
C VAL A 57 7.30 19.48 17.61
N GLN A 58 6.31 18.65 17.29
CA GLN A 58 4.91 18.97 17.49
C GLN A 58 4.50 18.62 18.93
N ALA A 59 4.21 19.66 19.70
CA ALA A 59 3.72 19.49 21.05
C ALA A 59 2.30 18.90 21.08
N GLY A 60 2.09 17.88 21.89
CA GLY A 60 0.79 17.23 22.00
C GLY A 60 0.87 15.84 22.59
N GLU A 61 -0.27 15.22 22.73
CA GLU A 61 -0.42 13.85 23.21
C GLU A 61 -0.49 12.88 22.03
N VAL A 62 0.24 11.79 22.08
CA VAL A 62 0.16 10.69 21.10
C VAL A 62 -0.51 9.51 21.77
N ARG A 63 -1.67 9.11 21.27
CA ARG A 63 -2.51 8.03 21.80
C ARG A 63 -2.52 6.82 20.89
N ALA A 64 -2.55 5.63 21.48
CA ALA A 64 -2.83 4.41 20.72
C ALA A 64 -4.20 4.52 20.03
N LEU A 65 -4.30 4.02 18.80
CA LEU A 65 -5.56 3.99 18.07
C LEU A 65 -6.52 3.00 18.73
N PRO A 66 -7.70 3.41 19.20
CA PRO A 66 -8.69 2.49 19.75
C PRO A 66 -9.26 1.56 18.67
N GLY A 67 -9.90 0.47 19.10
CA GLY A 67 -10.43 -0.54 18.18
C GLY A 67 -9.41 -1.63 17.81
N LYS A 68 -9.71 -2.33 16.74
CA LYS A 68 -8.87 -3.43 16.21
C LYS A 68 -9.26 -3.74 14.78
N LEU A 69 -8.42 -4.50 14.08
CA LEU A 69 -8.78 -5.12 12.81
C LEU A 69 -9.97 -6.05 12.97
N ASP A 70 -10.82 -6.10 11.95
CA ASP A 70 -11.87 -7.10 11.83
C ASP A 70 -11.29 -8.52 11.58
N THR A 71 -12.14 -9.49 11.33
CA THR A 71 -11.74 -10.89 11.09
C THR A 71 -11.83 -11.31 9.64
N ILE A 72 -12.11 -10.38 8.73
CA ILE A 72 -12.28 -10.66 7.30
C ILE A 72 -10.92 -11.07 6.72
N PRO A 73 -10.82 -12.25 6.07
CA PRO A 73 -9.57 -12.68 5.47
C PRO A 73 -9.26 -11.87 4.20
N VAL A 74 -7.97 -11.62 3.98
CA VAL A 74 -7.46 -10.93 2.80
C VAL A 74 -6.48 -11.83 2.06
N PHE A 75 -6.81 -12.21 0.81
CA PHE A 75 -5.86 -12.83 -0.12
C PHE A 75 -4.83 -11.77 -0.52
N ASN A 76 -3.61 -11.88 -0.01
CA ASN A 76 -2.59 -10.85 -0.14
C ASN A 76 -1.40 -11.38 -0.94
N SER A 77 -1.36 -11.04 -2.23
CA SER A 77 -0.35 -11.45 -3.21
C SER A 77 0.55 -10.27 -3.57
N ASN A 78 1.68 -10.15 -2.86
CA ASN A 78 2.66 -9.09 -3.04
C ASN A 78 4.11 -9.64 -3.03
N SER A 79 4.32 -10.95 -3.14
CA SER A 79 5.64 -11.58 -3.26
C SER A 79 5.62 -12.69 -4.31
N PRO A 80 6.59 -12.68 -5.26
CA PRO A 80 7.57 -11.63 -5.45
C PRO A 80 6.93 -10.35 -6.01
N GLU A 81 7.43 -9.19 -5.58
CA GLU A 81 6.99 -7.93 -6.19
C GLU A 81 7.44 -7.84 -7.64
N TRP A 82 8.72 -8.21 -7.92
CA TRP A 82 9.31 -8.21 -9.24
C TRP A 82 9.30 -9.61 -9.85
N VAL A 83 8.45 -9.81 -10.85
CA VAL A 83 8.25 -11.10 -11.50
C VAL A 83 9.07 -11.16 -12.78
N LYS A 84 10.01 -12.13 -12.86
CA LYS A 84 10.86 -12.41 -14.02
C LYS A 84 10.68 -13.82 -14.56
N LYS A 85 9.98 -14.68 -13.83
CA LYS A 85 9.70 -16.08 -14.21
C LYS A 85 8.22 -16.36 -13.96
N GLU A 86 7.60 -17.05 -14.91
CA GLU A 86 6.26 -17.60 -14.76
C GLU A 86 6.15 -18.47 -13.51
N GLY A 87 4.96 -18.54 -12.93
CA GLY A 87 4.70 -19.43 -11.82
C GLY A 87 3.57 -18.99 -10.91
N ILE A 88 3.51 -19.65 -9.76
CA ILE A 88 2.53 -19.43 -8.72
C ILE A 88 3.01 -18.27 -7.84
N LEU A 89 2.25 -17.17 -7.80
CA LEU A 89 2.48 -16.03 -6.92
C LEU A 89 1.94 -16.32 -5.53
N LEU A 90 0.68 -16.73 -5.47
CA LEU A 90 0.01 -17.18 -4.24
C LEU A 90 -1.08 -18.18 -4.58
N SER A 91 -1.16 -19.30 -3.85
CA SER A 91 -2.23 -20.26 -4.00
C SER A 91 -2.76 -20.71 -2.65
N THR A 92 -4.07 -20.62 -2.47
CA THR A 92 -4.77 -21.18 -1.31
C THR A 92 -5.41 -22.54 -1.58
N PHE A 93 -5.14 -23.13 -2.74
CA PHE A 93 -5.60 -24.48 -3.09
C PHE A 93 -5.03 -25.54 -2.14
N PRO A 94 -5.65 -26.72 -2.05
CA PRO A 94 -5.06 -27.86 -1.36
C PRO A 94 -3.81 -28.36 -2.11
N PRO A 95 -2.78 -28.85 -1.40
CA PRO A 95 -1.53 -29.34 -1.99
C PRO A 95 -1.65 -30.68 -2.69
N ASN A 96 -2.71 -31.45 -2.41
CA ASN A 96 -2.89 -32.80 -2.95
C ASN A 96 -3.05 -32.78 -4.47
N GLY A 97 -2.30 -33.68 -5.16
CA GLY A 97 -2.31 -33.76 -6.63
C GLY A 97 -1.57 -32.61 -7.34
N LYS A 98 -0.83 -31.77 -6.62
CA LYS A 98 -0.01 -30.70 -7.16
C LYS A 98 1.46 -31.10 -7.24
N LYS A 99 2.14 -30.72 -8.33
CA LYS A 99 3.57 -31.04 -8.54
C LYS A 99 4.46 -30.39 -7.46
N VAL A 100 4.14 -29.18 -7.02
CA VAL A 100 4.89 -28.43 -6.01
C VAL A 100 3.96 -28.15 -4.82
N SER A 101 3.81 -29.11 -3.93
CA SER A 101 2.89 -29.05 -2.77
C SER A 101 3.11 -27.80 -1.91
N ALA A 102 4.37 -27.37 -1.72
CA ALA A 102 4.72 -26.18 -0.92
C ALA A 102 4.19 -24.85 -1.49
N ALA A 103 3.78 -24.84 -2.76
CA ALA A 103 3.19 -23.65 -3.39
C ALA A 103 1.68 -23.48 -3.10
N HIS A 104 1.09 -24.33 -2.25
CA HIS A 104 -0.35 -24.36 -1.98
C HIS A 104 -0.62 -24.37 -0.48
N LEU A 105 -1.33 -23.35 0.02
CA LEU A 105 -1.49 -23.07 1.45
C LEU A 105 -2.74 -23.72 2.08
N ASN A 106 -3.62 -24.34 1.28
CA ASN A 106 -4.83 -25.04 1.74
C ASN A 106 -5.75 -24.17 2.63
N PHE A 107 -6.17 -23.01 2.12
CA PHE A 107 -7.04 -22.09 2.85
C PHE A 107 -8.27 -21.70 2.02
N PRO A 108 -9.48 -22.20 2.34
CA PRO A 108 -10.71 -21.81 1.65
C PRO A 108 -11.24 -20.47 2.15
N PHE A 109 -11.80 -19.67 1.25
CA PHE A 109 -12.60 -18.50 1.58
C PHE A 109 -14.09 -18.84 1.55
N GLU A 110 -14.86 -18.24 2.46
CA GLU A 110 -16.31 -18.28 2.49
C GLU A 110 -16.86 -16.99 3.10
N GLY A 111 -17.98 -16.48 2.61
CA GLY A 111 -18.49 -15.18 3.02
C GLY A 111 -17.64 -14.01 2.48
N ARG A 112 -17.47 -12.98 3.27
CA ARG A 112 -16.70 -11.77 2.89
C ARG A 112 -15.20 -12.03 2.91
N PHE A 113 -14.50 -11.61 1.86
CA PHE A 113 -13.02 -11.57 1.81
C PHE A 113 -12.55 -10.49 0.86
N ASP A 114 -11.32 -10.03 1.02
CA ASP A 114 -10.67 -9.10 0.10
C ASP A 114 -9.56 -9.79 -0.68
N LEU A 115 -9.23 -9.24 -1.83
CA LEU A 115 -8.13 -9.66 -2.67
C LEU A 115 -7.25 -8.44 -2.98
N PHE A 116 -5.98 -8.54 -2.64
CA PHE A 116 -4.95 -7.58 -3.01
C PHE A 116 -3.86 -8.31 -3.79
N ALA A 117 -3.51 -7.78 -4.99
CA ALA A 117 -2.40 -8.27 -5.80
C ALA A 117 -1.60 -7.08 -6.36
N HIS A 118 -0.27 -7.12 -6.16
CA HIS A 118 0.62 -6.03 -6.52
C HIS A 118 1.95 -6.61 -7.03
N HIS A 119 2.14 -6.59 -8.36
CA HIS A 119 3.29 -7.20 -9.00
C HIS A 119 3.80 -6.34 -10.15
N TYR A 120 5.12 -6.32 -10.29
CA TYR A 120 5.85 -5.65 -11.37
C TYR A 120 6.64 -6.62 -12.21
N THR A 121 6.94 -6.22 -13.44
CA THR A 121 7.94 -6.85 -14.28
C THR A 121 8.81 -5.79 -14.94
N HIS A 122 10.06 -6.13 -15.24
CA HIS A 122 10.96 -5.24 -15.96
C HIS A 122 11.88 -6.03 -16.88
N THR A 123 12.13 -5.44 -18.03
CA THR A 123 13.13 -5.90 -19.01
C THR A 123 13.10 -7.43 -19.20
N PRO A 124 11.95 -8.07 -19.49
CA PRO A 124 11.97 -9.46 -19.91
C PRO A 124 12.83 -9.59 -21.19
N LYS A 125 13.51 -10.71 -21.35
CA LYS A 125 14.54 -10.91 -22.37
C LYS A 125 14.09 -10.55 -23.80
N ASP A 126 12.82 -10.77 -24.10
CA ASP A 126 12.16 -10.56 -25.39
C ASP A 126 11.02 -9.54 -25.33
N LEU A 127 10.93 -8.75 -24.25
CA LEU A 127 9.87 -7.78 -24.01
C LEU A 127 8.45 -8.38 -24.06
N GLN A 128 8.32 -9.67 -23.74
CA GLN A 128 7.00 -10.32 -23.65
C GLN A 128 6.11 -9.65 -22.61
N THR A 129 4.82 -9.59 -22.93
CA THR A 129 3.81 -9.18 -21.97
C THR A 129 3.64 -10.25 -20.89
N LEU A 130 3.81 -9.87 -19.62
CA LEU A 130 3.43 -10.72 -18.50
C LEU A 130 1.93 -10.58 -18.27
N TYR A 131 1.24 -11.68 -17.99
CA TYR A 131 -0.16 -11.68 -17.53
C TYR A 131 -0.22 -12.04 -16.06
N LEU A 132 -1.06 -11.32 -15.34
CA LEU A 132 -1.51 -11.66 -13.99
C LEU A 132 -2.87 -12.34 -14.10
N GLY A 133 -2.94 -13.61 -13.70
CA GLY A 133 -4.16 -14.39 -13.63
C GLY A 133 -4.61 -14.63 -12.21
N VAL A 134 -5.91 -14.49 -11.92
CA VAL A 134 -6.52 -14.93 -10.66
C VAL A 134 -7.61 -15.94 -10.95
N ILE A 135 -7.45 -17.15 -10.41
CA ILE A 135 -8.42 -18.25 -10.52
C ILE A 135 -9.15 -18.39 -9.20
N LEU A 136 -10.47 -18.54 -9.28
CA LEU A 136 -11.29 -19.04 -8.17
C LEU A 136 -11.81 -20.44 -8.51
N GLN A 137 -11.76 -21.36 -7.53
CA GLN A 137 -12.31 -22.71 -7.65
C GLN A 137 -13.36 -22.97 -6.59
N ASN A 138 -14.47 -23.55 -7.00
CA ASN A 138 -15.50 -24.07 -6.14
C ASN A 138 -15.23 -25.57 -5.84
N PRO A 139 -14.80 -25.95 -4.64
CA PRO A 139 -14.56 -27.36 -4.29
C PRO A 139 -15.83 -28.13 -3.91
N THR A 140 -16.99 -27.45 -3.86
CA THR A 140 -18.23 -28.02 -3.34
C THR A 140 -19.03 -28.75 -4.43
N LYS A 141 -20.06 -29.46 -4.00
CA LYS A 141 -20.97 -30.20 -4.90
C LYS A 141 -22.13 -29.36 -5.46
N LYS A 142 -22.22 -28.07 -5.06
CA LYS A 142 -23.24 -27.12 -5.54
C LYS A 142 -22.56 -25.92 -6.17
N ALA A 143 -23.25 -25.21 -7.06
CA ALA A 143 -22.75 -23.96 -7.60
C ALA A 143 -22.53 -22.92 -6.48
N VAL A 144 -21.46 -22.17 -6.57
CA VAL A 144 -21.12 -21.05 -5.67
C VAL A 144 -21.12 -19.76 -6.46
N THR A 145 -21.73 -18.73 -5.91
CA THR A 145 -21.70 -17.37 -6.48
C THR A 145 -20.72 -16.52 -5.68
N VAL A 146 -19.82 -15.85 -6.39
CA VAL A 146 -18.94 -14.83 -5.81
C VAL A 146 -19.42 -13.47 -6.30
N ASP A 147 -19.94 -12.65 -5.39
CA ASP A 147 -20.27 -11.26 -5.64
C ASP A 147 -18.98 -10.42 -5.63
N VAL A 148 -18.78 -9.63 -6.69
CA VAL A 148 -17.71 -8.64 -6.77
C VAL A 148 -18.27 -7.28 -6.33
N LEU A 149 -18.10 -6.94 -5.07
CA LEU A 149 -18.70 -5.76 -4.45
C LEU A 149 -18.05 -4.47 -4.94
N GLN A 150 -16.73 -4.42 -4.91
CA GLN A 150 -15.88 -3.39 -5.51
C GLN A 150 -14.65 -4.05 -6.12
N ALA A 151 -14.15 -3.48 -7.21
CA ALA A 151 -12.93 -3.98 -7.87
C ALA A 151 -12.27 -2.89 -8.71
N ALA A 152 -10.97 -2.75 -8.57
CA ALA A 152 -10.15 -1.90 -9.42
C ALA A 152 -8.79 -2.53 -9.68
N SER A 153 -8.29 -2.38 -10.90
CA SER A 153 -7.00 -2.91 -11.34
C SER A 153 -6.37 -1.95 -12.34
N TYR A 154 -5.19 -1.43 -12.01
CA TYR A 154 -4.48 -0.44 -12.82
C TYR A 154 -3.05 -0.84 -13.11
N LEU A 155 -2.59 -0.53 -14.31
CA LEU A 155 -1.18 -0.55 -14.70
C LEU A 155 -0.47 0.72 -14.20
N MET A 156 0.82 0.63 -13.93
CA MET A 156 1.67 1.80 -13.69
C MET A 156 1.67 2.73 -14.91
N GLN A 157 1.56 2.20 -16.13
CA GLN A 157 1.42 2.97 -17.35
C GLN A 157 0.15 3.84 -17.35
N ASP A 158 -0.99 3.32 -16.87
CA ASP A 158 -2.28 4.02 -16.86
C ASP A 158 -2.45 4.91 -15.62
N ALA A 159 -1.66 4.64 -14.59
CA ALA A 159 -1.62 5.38 -13.34
C ALA A 159 -0.17 5.58 -12.90
N PRO A 160 0.59 6.47 -13.58
CA PRO A 160 2.00 6.66 -13.32
C PRO A 160 2.26 7.30 -11.96
N PHE A 161 3.49 7.06 -11.46
CA PHE A 161 3.99 7.79 -10.31
C PHE A 161 4.40 9.20 -10.72
N VAL A 162 3.58 10.17 -10.35
CA VAL A 162 3.81 11.59 -10.61
C VAL A 162 4.02 12.33 -9.30
N SER A 163 4.82 13.40 -9.35
CA SER A 163 4.94 14.33 -8.23
C SER A 163 3.73 15.25 -8.21
N LEU A 164 3.08 15.33 -7.07
CA LEU A 164 1.87 16.14 -6.88
C LEU A 164 2.08 17.13 -5.74
N ALA A 165 1.19 18.12 -5.65
CA ALA A 165 1.09 18.95 -4.46
C ALA A 165 0.70 18.07 -3.25
N PRO A 166 1.12 18.45 -2.02
CA PRO A 166 0.85 17.64 -0.83
C PRO A 166 -0.64 17.39 -0.55
N TYR A 167 -1.49 18.26 -1.02
CA TYR A 167 -2.94 18.27 -0.85
C TYR A 167 -3.61 18.68 -2.15
N ILE A 168 -4.51 17.84 -2.68
CA ILE A 168 -5.31 18.14 -3.88
C ILE A 168 -6.73 17.62 -3.65
N GLU A 169 -7.73 18.49 -3.88
CA GLU A 169 -9.14 18.05 -3.95
C GLU A 169 -9.30 17.00 -5.05
N ASN A 170 -9.96 15.90 -4.71
CA ASN A 170 -10.11 14.75 -5.60
C ASN A 170 -11.56 14.24 -5.63
N ASN A 171 -12.53 15.16 -5.63
CA ASN A 171 -13.94 14.79 -5.60
C ASN A 171 -14.39 14.02 -6.84
N ASP A 172 -13.76 14.25 -7.97
CA ASP A 172 -14.03 13.56 -9.24
C ASP A 172 -13.27 12.24 -9.44
N GLY A 173 -12.32 11.90 -8.54
CA GLY A 173 -11.55 10.65 -8.59
C GLY A 173 -10.41 10.62 -9.61
N LYS A 174 -10.07 11.75 -10.24
CA LYS A 174 -9.08 11.79 -11.33
C LYS A 174 -7.65 12.08 -10.88
N THR A 175 -7.44 12.43 -9.60
CA THR A 175 -6.12 12.69 -9.04
C THR A 175 -5.56 11.46 -8.35
N TYR A 176 -4.40 10.99 -8.78
CA TYR A 176 -3.69 9.83 -8.23
C TYR A 176 -2.19 9.89 -8.56
N SER A 177 -1.39 9.19 -7.77
CA SER A 177 0.04 8.95 -8.04
C SER A 177 0.36 7.50 -7.74
N GLY A 178 0.47 6.69 -8.79
CA GLY A 178 0.71 5.26 -8.72
C GLY A 178 -0.56 4.39 -8.86
N PRO A 179 -0.41 3.16 -9.41
CA PRO A 179 -1.53 2.26 -9.69
C PRO A 179 -2.24 1.77 -8.43
N GLY A 180 -1.50 1.59 -7.34
CA GLY A 180 -2.04 1.17 -6.06
C GLY A 180 -2.89 2.26 -5.42
N ALA A 181 -2.41 3.50 -5.41
CA ALA A 181 -3.17 4.64 -4.91
C ALA A 181 -4.48 4.85 -5.67
N ARG A 182 -4.46 4.67 -7.00
CA ARG A 182 -5.67 4.74 -7.83
C ARG A 182 -6.65 3.61 -7.53
N ALA A 183 -6.18 2.37 -7.45
CA ALA A 183 -7.03 1.21 -7.20
C ALA A 183 -7.76 1.31 -5.84
N VAL A 184 -7.06 1.67 -4.76
CA VAL A 184 -7.69 1.81 -3.44
C VAL A 184 -8.60 3.04 -3.37
N SER A 185 -8.31 4.13 -4.11
CA SER A 185 -9.18 5.29 -4.22
C SER A 185 -10.54 4.93 -4.83
N ASP A 186 -10.54 4.16 -5.92
CA ASP A 186 -11.76 3.72 -6.58
C ASP A 186 -12.59 2.80 -5.68
N VAL A 187 -11.96 1.84 -5.01
CA VAL A 187 -12.65 0.97 -4.07
C VAL A 187 -13.20 1.74 -2.87
N LEU A 188 -12.48 2.76 -2.35
CA LEU A 188 -12.99 3.66 -1.30
C LEU A 188 -14.24 4.43 -1.74
N ARG A 189 -14.38 4.70 -3.05
CA ARG A 189 -15.54 5.35 -3.68
C ARG A 189 -16.68 4.39 -3.96
N GLY A 190 -16.48 3.08 -3.74
CA GLY A 190 -17.47 2.04 -4.04
C GLY A 190 -17.47 1.60 -5.51
N VAL A 191 -16.43 1.91 -6.27
CA VAL A 191 -16.33 1.59 -7.70
C VAL A 191 -16.06 0.10 -7.91
N ARG A 192 -16.71 -0.45 -8.91
CA ARG A 192 -16.35 -1.70 -9.56
C ARG A 192 -16.15 -1.40 -11.04
N GLN A 193 -14.92 -1.58 -11.53
CA GLN A 193 -14.60 -1.39 -12.95
C GLN A 193 -15.45 -2.32 -13.84
N ALA A 194 -15.77 -1.88 -15.04
CA ALA A 194 -16.64 -2.61 -15.98
C ALA A 194 -16.10 -3.99 -16.39
N ASP A 195 -14.78 -4.15 -16.38
CA ASP A 195 -14.09 -5.41 -16.67
C ASP A 195 -14.40 -6.53 -15.65
N PHE A 196 -14.92 -6.18 -14.48
CA PHE A 196 -15.28 -7.13 -13.46
C PHE A 196 -16.80 -7.36 -13.41
N PRO A 197 -17.26 -8.62 -13.57
CA PRO A 197 -18.68 -8.94 -13.45
C PRO A 197 -19.18 -8.68 -12.03
N ALA A 198 -20.45 -8.27 -11.87
CA ALA A 198 -21.03 -8.11 -10.54
C ALA A 198 -21.10 -9.44 -9.76
N LYS A 199 -21.30 -10.53 -10.51
CA LYS A 199 -21.41 -11.90 -9.98
C LYS A 199 -20.63 -12.85 -10.86
N LEU A 200 -19.88 -13.74 -10.22
CA LEU A 200 -19.17 -14.84 -10.86
C LEU A 200 -19.75 -16.17 -10.33
N VAL A 201 -20.51 -16.85 -11.18
CA VAL A 201 -21.05 -18.19 -10.84
C VAL A 201 -20.03 -19.26 -11.17
N ILE A 202 -19.66 -20.07 -10.18
CA ILE A 202 -18.70 -21.15 -10.31
C ILE A 202 -19.45 -22.48 -10.08
N PRO A 203 -19.69 -23.27 -11.13
CA PRO A 203 -20.33 -24.58 -10.97
C PRO A 203 -19.54 -25.52 -10.04
N ALA A 204 -20.20 -26.56 -9.55
CA ALA A 204 -19.61 -27.57 -8.69
C ALA A 204 -18.29 -28.12 -9.25
N GLY A 205 -17.23 -28.14 -8.46
CA GLY A 205 -15.90 -28.64 -8.82
C GLY A 205 -15.14 -27.81 -9.88
N GLN A 206 -15.72 -26.75 -10.40
CA GLN A 206 -15.14 -25.98 -11.49
C GLN A 206 -14.34 -24.76 -11.00
N SER A 207 -13.53 -24.23 -11.91
CA SER A 207 -12.81 -22.96 -11.75
C SER A 207 -13.32 -21.89 -12.72
N ARG A 208 -13.11 -20.61 -12.34
CA ARG A 208 -13.34 -19.44 -13.21
C ARG A 208 -12.19 -18.44 -13.02
N LEU A 209 -11.89 -17.70 -14.07
CA LEU A 209 -11.00 -16.55 -13.99
C LEU A 209 -11.76 -15.37 -13.38
N LEU A 210 -11.20 -14.79 -12.32
CA LEU A 210 -11.64 -13.51 -11.76
C LEU A 210 -10.88 -12.35 -12.41
N LEU A 211 -9.61 -12.60 -12.76
CA LEU A 211 -8.73 -11.63 -13.42
C LEU A 211 -7.83 -12.37 -14.41
N ASN A 212 -7.60 -11.76 -15.59
CA ASN A 212 -6.66 -12.22 -16.61
C ASN A 212 -6.12 -11.00 -17.36
N HIS A 213 -5.27 -10.21 -16.70
CA HIS A 213 -4.88 -8.89 -17.17
C HIS A 213 -3.41 -8.80 -17.53
N PRO A 214 -3.06 -8.09 -18.64
CA PRO A 214 -1.68 -7.93 -19.08
C PRO A 214 -0.89 -6.93 -18.23
N ILE A 215 0.43 -7.12 -18.21
CA ILE A 215 1.44 -6.17 -17.75
C ILE A 215 2.44 -6.00 -18.92
N PRO A 216 2.10 -5.20 -19.93
CA PRO A 216 2.95 -4.98 -21.09
C PRO A 216 4.15 -4.12 -20.74
N VAL A 217 5.31 -4.39 -21.36
CA VAL A 217 6.53 -3.60 -21.22
C VAL A 217 7.09 -3.13 -22.58
N LYS A 218 6.61 -3.72 -23.67
CA LYS A 218 6.98 -3.35 -25.04
C LYS A 218 6.46 -1.94 -25.34
N ASN A 219 7.26 -1.15 -26.05
CA ASN A 219 6.96 0.24 -26.41
C ASN A 219 6.90 1.23 -25.24
N LEU A 220 7.37 0.87 -24.06
CA LEU A 220 7.60 1.82 -22.97
C LEU A 220 9.02 2.37 -23.08
N GLU A 221 9.20 3.66 -22.76
CA GLU A 221 10.52 4.32 -22.69
C GLU A 221 11.49 3.52 -21.80
N LYS A 222 11.00 3.08 -20.66
CA LYS A 222 11.67 2.09 -19.80
C LYS A 222 10.78 0.86 -19.77
N PRO A 223 11.30 -0.34 -20.12
CA PRO A 223 10.51 -1.56 -20.15
C PRO A 223 10.21 -2.08 -18.72
N VAL A 224 9.55 -1.25 -17.95
CA VAL A 224 9.12 -1.49 -16.57
C VAL A 224 7.64 -1.17 -16.45
N ASN A 225 6.87 -2.11 -15.96
CA ASN A 225 5.46 -1.90 -15.69
C ASN A 225 5.00 -2.77 -14.51
N GLY A 226 3.90 -2.39 -13.90
CA GLY A 226 3.33 -3.11 -12.77
C GLY A 226 1.81 -3.00 -12.76
N ARG A 227 1.17 -3.91 -12.06
CA ARG A 227 -0.27 -3.93 -11.87
C ARG A 227 -0.61 -4.04 -10.40
N SER A 228 -1.49 -3.14 -9.94
CA SER A 228 -2.09 -3.19 -8.62
C SER A 228 -3.58 -3.47 -8.78
N SER A 229 -4.06 -4.50 -8.11
CA SER A 229 -5.46 -4.92 -8.13
C SER A 229 -5.97 -5.01 -6.71
N PHE A 230 -7.13 -4.42 -6.44
CA PHE A 230 -7.78 -4.51 -5.14
C PHE A 230 -9.28 -4.77 -5.33
N MET A 231 -9.81 -5.75 -4.60
CA MET A 231 -11.19 -6.19 -4.74
C MET A 231 -11.80 -6.53 -3.38
N ARG A 232 -13.08 -6.24 -3.23
CA ARG A 232 -13.94 -6.68 -2.13
C ARG A 232 -14.93 -7.70 -2.67
N LEU A 233 -14.91 -8.89 -2.09
CA LEU A 233 -15.62 -10.06 -2.59
C LEU A 233 -16.50 -10.67 -1.50
N ARG A 234 -17.56 -11.36 -1.93
CA ARG A 234 -18.39 -12.19 -1.05
C ARG A 234 -18.76 -13.49 -1.75
N SER A 235 -18.38 -14.61 -1.17
CA SER A 235 -18.71 -15.94 -1.68
C SER A 235 -19.89 -16.54 -0.94
N SER A 236 -20.81 -17.15 -1.66
CA SER A 236 -21.96 -17.89 -1.07
C SER A 236 -21.59 -19.26 -0.53
N GLY A 237 -20.37 -19.73 -0.74
CA GLY A 237 -19.84 -21.00 -0.26
C GLY A 237 -18.32 -21.02 -0.39
N LYS A 238 -17.70 -22.15 -0.06
CA LYS A 238 -16.24 -22.31 -0.07
C LYS A 238 -15.65 -22.14 -1.46
N VAL A 239 -14.60 -21.32 -1.56
CA VAL A 239 -13.78 -21.16 -2.78
C VAL A 239 -12.30 -21.13 -2.41
N TYR A 240 -11.47 -21.70 -3.28
CA TYR A 240 -10.02 -21.49 -3.26
C TYR A 240 -9.64 -20.42 -4.26
N ALA A 241 -8.56 -19.68 -4.00
CA ALA A 241 -8.03 -18.63 -4.87
C ALA A 241 -6.55 -18.88 -5.19
N ALA A 242 -6.15 -18.54 -6.41
CA ALA A 242 -4.74 -18.49 -6.77
C ALA A 242 -4.44 -17.29 -7.67
N SER A 243 -3.35 -16.58 -7.40
CA SER A 243 -2.74 -15.60 -8.30
C SER A 243 -1.52 -16.23 -8.96
N LEU A 244 -1.40 -16.04 -10.26
CA LEU A 244 -0.43 -16.69 -11.13
C LEU A 244 0.16 -15.66 -12.09
N ALA A 245 1.41 -15.86 -12.47
CA ALA A 245 2.09 -15.06 -13.49
C ALA A 245 2.47 -15.96 -14.68
N MET A 246 2.12 -15.54 -15.89
CA MET A 246 2.45 -16.24 -17.13
C MET A 246 2.72 -15.24 -18.24
N PHE A 247 3.74 -15.48 -19.07
CA PHE A 247 3.96 -14.67 -20.25
C PHE A 247 2.89 -14.93 -21.31
N ALA A 248 2.66 -13.94 -22.17
CA ALA A 248 1.73 -14.05 -23.28
C ALA A 248 1.96 -15.33 -24.09
N LYS A 249 0.88 -15.97 -24.46
CA LYS A 249 0.91 -17.13 -25.38
C LYS A 249 0.85 -16.65 -26.83
N LYS A 250 1.21 -17.51 -27.75
CA LYS A 250 1.16 -17.20 -29.18
C LYS A 250 -0.10 -17.81 -29.83
N ASN A 251 -0.70 -17.05 -30.72
CA ASN A 251 -1.64 -17.56 -31.70
C ASN A 251 -0.91 -18.28 -32.84
N THR A 252 -1.63 -18.96 -33.72
CA THR A 252 -1.09 -19.63 -34.90
C THR A 252 -0.41 -18.68 -35.89
N ASP A 253 -0.82 -17.41 -35.91
CA ASP A 253 -0.24 -16.33 -36.71
C ASP A 253 0.98 -15.65 -36.04
N GLY A 254 1.41 -16.13 -34.85
CA GLY A 254 2.54 -15.58 -34.09
C GLY A 254 2.18 -14.37 -33.21
N SER A 255 0.96 -13.83 -33.26
CA SER A 255 0.52 -12.73 -32.40
C SER A 255 0.38 -13.16 -30.95
N ASP A 256 0.55 -12.19 -30.01
CA ASP A 256 0.38 -12.43 -28.58
C ASP A 256 -1.10 -12.57 -28.20
N ARG A 257 -1.39 -13.51 -27.32
CA ARG A 257 -2.69 -13.68 -26.68
C ARG A 257 -2.62 -13.88 -25.18
N ALA A 258 -3.70 -13.58 -24.50
CA ALA A 258 -3.89 -13.91 -23.09
C ALA A 258 -3.87 -15.44 -22.87
N PRO A 259 -3.32 -15.94 -21.76
CA PRO A 259 -3.48 -17.33 -21.35
C PRO A 259 -4.93 -17.69 -21.13
N THR A 260 -5.32 -18.89 -21.52
CA THR A 260 -6.65 -19.47 -21.27
C THR A 260 -6.79 -19.99 -19.85
N LEU A 261 -8.03 -20.26 -19.40
CA LEU A 261 -8.27 -20.90 -18.11
C LEU A 261 -7.55 -22.25 -18.00
N ALA A 262 -7.52 -23.05 -19.07
CA ALA A 262 -6.85 -24.35 -19.09
C ALA A 262 -5.33 -24.22 -18.91
N GLU A 263 -4.69 -23.23 -19.54
CA GLU A 263 -3.26 -22.95 -19.38
C GLU A 263 -2.94 -22.47 -17.95
N TRP A 264 -3.80 -21.63 -17.37
CA TRP A 264 -3.68 -21.23 -15.97
C TRP A 264 -3.83 -22.40 -15.00
N GLN A 265 -4.79 -23.32 -15.26
CA GLN A 265 -4.97 -24.52 -14.45
C GLN A 265 -3.77 -25.47 -14.59
N ALA A 266 -3.21 -25.62 -15.78
CA ALA A 266 -2.00 -26.40 -16.01
C ALA A 266 -0.83 -25.84 -15.18
N LEU A 267 -0.60 -24.52 -15.22
CA LEU A 267 0.42 -23.85 -14.41
C LEU A 267 0.17 -24.05 -12.91
N LEU A 268 -1.07 -23.92 -12.45
CA LEU A 268 -1.43 -24.14 -11.05
C LEU A 268 -1.15 -25.57 -10.59
N ASN A 269 -1.32 -26.58 -11.47
CA ASN A 269 -1.12 -27.98 -11.13
C ASN A 269 0.34 -28.43 -11.20
N THR A 270 1.10 -27.91 -12.17
CA THR A 270 2.44 -28.43 -12.52
C THR A 270 3.55 -27.38 -12.35
N GLY A 271 3.20 -26.12 -12.16
CA GLY A 271 4.14 -25.01 -12.03
C GLY A 271 4.86 -24.95 -10.70
N ASN A 272 5.91 -24.15 -10.68
CA ASN A 272 6.65 -23.81 -9.46
C ASN A 272 6.28 -22.38 -9.04
N PHE A 273 6.89 -21.91 -7.97
CA PHE A 273 6.79 -20.49 -7.56
C PHE A 273 7.25 -19.56 -8.68
N ALA A 274 6.54 -18.46 -8.87
CA ALA A 274 7.01 -17.32 -9.63
C ALA A 274 8.29 -16.75 -8.98
N GLY A 275 9.16 -16.13 -9.76
CA GLY A 275 10.43 -15.67 -9.24
C GLY A 275 11.01 -14.44 -9.94
N PRO A 276 12.16 -13.95 -9.40
CA PRO A 276 12.89 -14.43 -8.23
C PRO A 276 12.12 -14.17 -6.92
N ARG A 277 12.42 -14.95 -5.89
CA ARG A 277 11.82 -14.70 -4.57
C ARG A 277 12.43 -13.44 -3.94
N ASP A 278 11.66 -12.75 -3.14
CA ASP A 278 12.12 -11.58 -2.39
C ASP A 278 13.07 -11.97 -1.24
N LYS A 279 13.66 -10.95 -0.60
CA LYS A 279 14.50 -11.16 0.58
C LYS A 279 13.67 -11.77 1.71
N THR A 280 14.20 -12.83 2.32
CA THR A 280 13.59 -13.48 3.49
C THR A 280 13.44 -12.50 4.65
N PRO A 281 12.26 -12.43 5.29
CA PRO A 281 12.03 -11.51 6.40
C PRO A 281 12.83 -11.89 7.65
N THR A 282 13.15 -10.90 8.45
CA THR A 282 13.74 -11.11 9.77
C THR A 282 12.72 -11.83 10.68
N PRO A 283 13.09 -12.95 11.31
CA PRO A 283 12.19 -13.64 12.23
C PRO A 283 11.72 -12.73 13.38
N PRO A 284 10.50 -12.88 13.91
CA PRO A 284 9.96 -12.02 14.96
C PRO A 284 10.81 -12.00 16.26
N ASN A 285 11.47 -13.12 16.58
CA ASN A 285 12.31 -13.29 17.75
C ASN A 285 13.81 -12.98 17.52
N ALA A 286 14.18 -12.46 16.34
CA ALA A 286 15.56 -12.07 16.08
C ALA A 286 15.99 -10.88 16.94
N THR A 287 17.16 -10.98 17.58
CA THR A 287 17.66 -10.00 18.57
C THR A 287 18.69 -9.03 18.01
N GLY A 288 18.92 -9.01 16.70
CA GLY A 288 19.91 -8.09 16.10
C GLY A 288 19.85 -8.08 14.59
N GLY A 289 20.69 -7.24 13.98
CA GLY A 289 20.76 -7.04 12.54
C GLY A 289 19.72 -6.07 11.97
N ALA A 290 19.78 -5.83 10.67
CA ALA A 290 18.84 -4.97 9.98
C ALA A 290 17.47 -5.64 9.90
N LEU A 291 16.41 -4.90 10.27
CA LEU A 291 15.03 -5.39 10.20
C LEU A 291 14.55 -5.44 8.73
N ILE A 292 14.32 -6.64 8.25
CA ILE A 292 13.69 -6.91 6.95
C ILE A 292 12.25 -7.33 7.22
N TYR A 293 11.28 -6.49 6.85
CA TYR A 293 9.85 -6.82 7.01
C TYR A 293 9.42 -7.95 6.06
N GLY A 294 10.04 -8.03 4.89
CA GLY A 294 9.65 -8.93 3.80
C GLY A 294 8.39 -8.47 3.07
N ARG A 295 8.08 -9.16 1.97
CA ARG A 295 6.84 -8.96 1.22
C ARG A 295 5.85 -10.06 1.53
N VAL A 296 4.57 -9.77 1.36
CA VAL A 296 3.48 -10.67 1.75
C VAL A 296 3.12 -11.60 0.58
N ALA A 297 3.04 -12.91 0.84
CA ALA A 297 2.27 -13.85 0.03
C ALA A 297 1.59 -14.84 0.97
N GLY A 298 0.27 -14.68 1.13
CA GLY A 298 -0.53 -15.46 2.05
C GLY A 298 -1.92 -14.88 2.26
N VAL A 299 -2.58 -15.33 3.30
CA VAL A 299 -3.86 -14.80 3.75
C VAL A 299 -3.65 -14.06 5.06
N SER A 300 -3.90 -12.76 5.08
CA SER A 300 -3.89 -11.96 6.29
C SER A 300 -5.30 -11.82 6.89
N GLN A 301 -5.37 -11.48 8.18
CA GLN A 301 -6.62 -11.27 8.90
C GLN A 301 -6.86 -9.78 9.12
N GLY A 302 -7.94 -9.25 8.57
CA GLY A 302 -8.38 -7.87 8.77
C GLY A 302 -8.41 -7.05 7.49
N SER A 303 -9.60 -6.64 7.10
CA SER A 303 -9.85 -5.75 5.96
C SER A 303 -10.19 -4.32 6.39
N GLN A 304 -10.61 -4.13 7.64
CA GLN A 304 -11.02 -2.84 8.20
C GLN A 304 -10.56 -2.68 9.65
N TRP A 305 -10.19 -1.44 9.98
CA TRP A 305 -10.01 -0.95 11.35
C TRP A 305 -11.02 0.15 11.61
N GLN A 306 -11.96 -0.10 12.51
CA GLN A 306 -12.96 0.89 12.90
C GLN A 306 -12.60 1.47 14.27
N ALA A 307 -12.53 2.81 14.37
CA ALA A 307 -12.20 3.50 15.60
C ALA A 307 -13.16 4.66 15.87
N LEU A 308 -13.69 4.71 17.09
CA LEU A 308 -14.32 5.88 17.66
C LEU A 308 -13.29 6.55 18.59
N LEU A 309 -12.81 7.73 18.20
CA LEU A 309 -11.76 8.45 18.91
C LEU A 309 -12.40 9.32 19.99
N THR A 310 -12.30 8.90 21.23
CA THR A 310 -12.88 9.57 22.40
C THR A 310 -11.83 9.84 23.46
N ASP A 311 -12.17 10.56 24.52
CA ASP A 311 -11.22 10.86 25.60
C ASP A 311 -10.75 9.57 26.29
N ASN A 312 -11.69 8.64 26.50
CA ASN A 312 -11.42 7.28 26.99
C ASN A 312 -12.50 6.30 26.50
N SER A 313 -12.39 5.02 26.82
CA SER A 313 -13.30 3.97 26.35
C SER A 313 -14.76 4.09 26.82
N LYS A 314 -15.04 4.90 27.82
CA LYS A 314 -16.40 5.13 28.39
C LYS A 314 -17.05 6.40 27.83
N ASP A 315 -16.25 7.28 27.21
CA ASP A 315 -16.74 8.57 26.71
C ASP A 315 -17.31 8.42 25.29
N GLN A 316 -18.22 9.35 24.97
CA GLN A 316 -18.85 9.45 23.65
C GLN A 316 -18.29 10.63 22.83
N THR A 317 -17.33 11.35 23.39
CA THR A 317 -16.74 12.55 22.79
C THR A 317 -15.22 12.56 22.90
N LEU A 318 -14.59 13.27 21.99
CA LEU A 318 -13.20 13.67 22.04
C LEU A 318 -13.16 15.17 22.37
N THR A 319 -12.76 15.50 23.59
CA THR A 319 -12.53 16.89 23.98
C THR A 319 -11.37 17.46 23.16
N ILE A 320 -11.61 18.60 22.52
CA ILE A 320 -10.56 19.27 21.74
C ILE A 320 -9.38 19.63 22.65
N PRO A 321 -8.12 19.49 22.18
CA PRO A 321 -6.95 19.81 22.99
C PRO A 321 -6.91 21.29 23.36
N GLN A 322 -6.09 21.65 24.33
CA GLN A 322 -5.79 23.06 24.63
C GLN A 322 -5.22 23.76 23.40
N ARG A 323 -5.45 25.05 23.29
CA ARG A 323 -4.94 25.87 22.19
C ARG A 323 -3.43 25.69 21.99
N GLY A 324 -3.05 25.49 20.73
CA GLY A 324 -1.67 25.21 20.32
C GLY A 324 -1.18 23.78 20.57
N LYS A 325 -2.00 22.90 21.20
CA LYS A 325 -1.70 21.49 21.41
C LYS A 325 -2.42 20.60 20.38
N ALA A 326 -1.95 19.35 20.28
CA ALA A 326 -2.55 18.32 19.45
C ALA A 326 -2.85 17.05 20.24
N ILE A 327 -3.86 16.30 19.79
CA ILE A 327 -4.06 14.89 20.13
C ILE A 327 -3.87 14.12 18.82
N SER A 328 -2.98 13.13 18.83
CA SER A 328 -2.52 12.43 17.64
C SER A 328 -2.68 10.93 17.77
N TYR A 329 -3.17 10.28 16.72
CA TYR A 329 -3.42 8.84 16.65
C TYR A 329 -2.62 8.23 15.50
N PRO A 330 -1.54 7.47 15.78
CA PRO A 330 -0.79 6.76 14.74
C PRO A 330 -1.63 5.68 14.06
N LEU A 331 -1.50 5.60 12.75
CA LEU A 331 -2.11 4.61 11.87
C LEU A 331 -1.04 3.71 11.28
N VAL A 332 -1.37 2.44 11.09
CA VAL A 332 -0.46 1.44 10.50
C VAL A 332 0.87 1.35 11.26
N THR A 333 0.79 1.38 12.59
CA THR A 333 1.98 1.23 13.43
C THR A 333 2.56 -0.18 13.30
N LEU A 334 3.90 -0.26 13.34
CA LEU A 334 4.66 -1.49 13.18
C LEU A 334 5.95 -1.41 14.01
N ARG A 335 6.67 -2.52 14.12
CA ARG A 335 8.01 -2.54 14.75
C ARG A 335 8.92 -1.51 14.05
N GLY A 336 9.57 -0.66 14.79
CA GLY A 336 10.39 0.46 14.27
C GLY A 336 9.57 1.71 13.92
N GLY A 337 8.27 1.77 14.26
CA GLY A 337 7.38 2.91 13.96
C GLY A 337 6.12 2.91 14.83
N GLN A 338 6.29 2.76 16.16
CA GLN A 338 5.18 2.76 17.14
C GLN A 338 4.81 4.17 17.63
N LEU A 339 5.68 5.17 17.37
CA LEU A 339 5.48 6.58 17.73
C LEU A 339 5.04 6.80 19.18
N GLY A 340 5.73 6.13 20.11
CA GLY A 340 5.50 6.26 21.56
C GLY A 340 4.33 5.49 22.13
N THR A 341 3.47 4.88 21.30
CA THR A 341 2.26 4.20 21.77
C THR A 341 2.49 2.76 22.21
N GLY A 342 3.58 2.14 21.78
CA GLY A 342 3.81 0.70 21.95
C GLY A 342 2.88 -0.19 21.12
N GLN A 343 1.93 0.39 20.37
CA GLN A 343 0.94 -0.35 19.59
C GLN A 343 1.53 -0.86 18.27
N ILE A 344 1.18 -2.08 17.89
CA ILE A 344 1.43 -2.66 16.58
C ILE A 344 0.07 -3.01 15.97
N GLN A 345 -0.20 -2.45 14.78
CA GLN A 345 -1.47 -2.60 14.07
C GLN A 345 -1.40 -3.55 12.87
N THR A 346 -0.25 -4.18 12.64
CA THR A 346 -0.03 -5.07 11.49
C THR A 346 -0.98 -6.27 11.49
N ALA A 347 -1.56 -6.57 10.34
CA ALA A 347 -2.45 -7.70 10.20
C ALA A 347 -1.69 -9.03 10.29
N LYS A 348 -2.21 -9.96 11.11
CA LYS A 348 -1.64 -11.30 11.28
C LYS A 348 -1.80 -12.11 10.01
N MET A 349 -0.81 -12.94 9.68
CA MET A 349 -0.93 -13.93 8.62
C MET A 349 -1.59 -15.19 9.17
N LEU A 350 -2.73 -15.60 8.59
CA LEU A 350 -3.41 -16.86 8.89
C LEU A 350 -2.65 -18.03 8.26
N VAL A 351 -2.23 -17.86 7.01
CA VAL A 351 -1.33 -18.77 6.27
C VAL A 351 -0.41 -17.95 5.38
N ARG A 352 0.83 -18.41 5.18
CA ARG A 352 1.83 -17.74 4.34
C ARG A 352 2.89 -18.69 3.82
N TYR A 353 3.64 -18.30 2.82
CA TYR A 353 4.86 -19.03 2.46
C TYR A 353 5.99 -18.75 3.48
N PRO A 354 6.85 -19.75 3.77
CA PRO A 354 7.90 -19.61 4.79
C PRO A 354 8.88 -18.45 4.55
N ASP A 355 9.14 -18.13 3.29
CA ASP A 355 10.08 -17.08 2.85
C ASP A 355 9.44 -15.68 2.71
N THR A 356 8.20 -15.50 3.13
CA THR A 356 7.47 -14.22 3.03
C THR A 356 7.20 -13.59 4.39
N ALA A 357 6.69 -12.36 4.41
CA ALA A 357 6.45 -11.59 5.62
C ALA A 357 5.64 -12.34 6.68
N TYR A 358 6.05 -12.23 7.95
CA TYR A 358 5.35 -12.83 9.09
C TYR A 358 4.02 -12.14 9.40
N GLU A 359 3.90 -10.88 9.04
CA GLU A 359 2.72 -10.03 9.21
C GLU A 359 2.56 -9.11 7.99
N ALA A 360 1.38 -8.62 7.74
CA ALA A 360 1.14 -7.62 6.69
C ALA A 360 1.53 -6.23 7.20
N HIS A 361 2.83 -5.97 7.32
CA HIS A 361 3.40 -4.79 7.98
C HIS A 361 2.91 -3.45 7.42
N GLY A 362 2.58 -3.38 6.12
CA GLY A 362 2.05 -2.18 5.49
C GLY A 362 0.54 -2.02 5.62
N ASN A 363 -0.20 -3.04 6.03
CA ASN A 363 -1.67 -3.07 6.01
C ASN A 363 -2.27 -2.58 4.67
N TYR A 364 -1.58 -2.86 3.55
CA TYR A 364 -2.04 -2.45 2.22
C TYR A 364 -3.41 -3.05 1.90
N GLY A 365 -4.36 -2.18 1.53
CA GLY A 365 -5.75 -2.55 1.30
C GLY A 365 -6.64 -2.53 2.55
N VAL A 366 -6.09 -2.35 3.75
CA VAL A 366 -6.89 -2.18 4.98
C VAL A 366 -7.54 -0.81 4.99
N GLU A 367 -8.85 -0.76 5.23
CA GLU A 367 -9.60 0.49 5.40
C GLU A 367 -9.63 0.93 6.86
N TYR A 368 -9.14 2.13 7.12
CA TYR A 368 -9.25 2.81 8.41
C TYR A 368 -10.47 3.72 8.39
N ASN A 369 -11.47 3.42 9.23
CA ASN A 369 -12.68 4.21 9.42
C ASN A 369 -12.63 4.90 10.78
N LEU A 370 -12.30 6.18 10.79
CA LEU A 370 -12.02 6.96 11.99
C LEU A 370 -13.13 7.97 12.25
N ARG A 371 -13.76 7.89 13.40
CA ARG A 371 -14.86 8.77 13.83
C ARG A 371 -14.41 9.62 15.00
N LEU A 372 -14.45 10.94 14.82
CA LEU A 372 -13.98 11.94 15.77
C LEU A 372 -15.19 12.78 16.24
N PRO A 373 -15.86 12.42 17.34
CA PRO A 373 -16.93 13.22 17.93
C PRO A 373 -16.35 14.39 18.73
N LEU A 374 -15.80 15.40 18.04
CA LEU A 374 -15.14 16.55 18.62
C LEU A 374 -16.09 17.33 19.54
N SER A 375 -15.62 17.71 20.73
CA SER A 375 -16.39 18.46 21.74
C SER A 375 -15.61 19.66 22.25
N ASN A 376 -16.20 20.84 22.15
CA ASN A 376 -15.67 22.05 22.76
C ASN A 376 -16.34 22.28 24.14
N SER A 377 -15.64 21.93 25.20
CA SER A 377 -16.10 22.16 26.59
C SER A 377 -15.75 23.55 27.13
N THR A 378 -15.08 24.40 26.33
CA THR A 378 -14.70 25.76 26.78
C THR A 378 -15.85 26.76 26.65
N LYS A 379 -15.67 27.93 27.24
CA LYS A 379 -16.63 29.05 27.18
C LYS A 379 -16.53 29.89 25.92
N GLN A 380 -15.57 29.58 25.03
CA GLN A 380 -15.31 30.35 23.82
C GLN A 380 -15.34 29.45 22.58
N ALA A 381 -15.69 30.04 21.45
CA ALA A 381 -15.55 29.34 20.17
C ALA A 381 -14.06 29.00 19.91
N GLN A 382 -13.81 27.79 19.47
CA GLN A 382 -12.47 27.28 19.19
C GLN A 382 -12.35 26.86 17.73
N LYS A 383 -11.25 27.24 17.09
CA LYS A 383 -10.90 26.78 15.75
C LYS A 383 -10.10 25.49 15.86
N VAL A 384 -10.57 24.43 15.21
CA VAL A 384 -9.97 23.09 15.28
C VAL A 384 -9.60 22.61 13.88
N SER A 385 -8.46 22.00 13.75
CA SER A 385 -8.01 21.33 12.51
C SER A 385 -7.88 19.81 12.71
N VAL A 386 -8.15 19.07 11.64
CA VAL A 386 -7.86 17.62 11.52
C VAL A 386 -6.88 17.44 10.37
N THR A 387 -5.74 16.81 10.62
CA THR A 387 -4.65 16.64 9.66
C THR A 387 -4.22 15.18 9.61
N LEU A 388 -3.94 14.64 8.41
CA LEU A 388 -3.21 13.38 8.27
C LEU A 388 -1.74 13.72 7.95
N GLU A 389 -0.83 13.25 8.79
CA GLU A 389 0.58 13.64 8.81
C GLU A 389 1.51 12.44 8.61
N THR A 390 2.74 12.71 8.17
CA THR A 390 3.80 11.70 8.01
C THR A 390 5.04 12.14 8.77
N PRO A 391 5.09 11.96 10.11
CA PRO A 391 6.23 12.35 10.94
C PRO A 391 7.46 11.48 10.67
N LEU A 392 8.59 11.83 11.27
CA LEU A 392 9.77 10.97 11.30
C LEU A 392 9.43 9.68 12.05
N LYS A 393 9.86 8.55 11.49
CA LYS A 393 9.54 7.21 12.01
C LYS A 393 10.45 6.87 13.20
N GLU A 394 9.84 6.54 14.35
CA GLU A 394 10.53 6.09 15.55
C GLU A 394 9.61 5.23 16.43
N ASP A 395 10.18 4.41 17.33
CA ASP A 395 9.39 3.61 18.29
C ASP A 395 9.02 4.43 19.52
N LYS A 396 9.95 5.22 20.03
CA LYS A 396 9.76 6.10 21.19
C LYS A 396 9.83 7.56 20.74
N LEU A 397 9.06 8.42 21.36
CA LEU A 397 9.10 9.86 21.09
C LEU A 397 10.38 10.45 21.69
N SER A 398 11.45 10.52 20.90
CA SER A 398 12.80 10.90 21.36
C SER A 398 12.88 12.32 21.92
N GLN A 399 11.96 13.22 21.51
CA GLN A 399 11.87 14.62 21.98
C GLN A 399 10.50 14.95 22.61
N GLY A 400 9.78 13.95 23.11
CA GLY A 400 8.49 14.14 23.77
C GLY A 400 7.33 14.56 22.89
N GLY A 401 7.47 14.46 21.56
CA GLY A 401 6.43 14.78 20.58
C GLY A 401 6.73 14.20 19.20
N LEU A 402 5.79 14.33 18.27
CA LEU A 402 6.01 13.94 16.89
C LEU A 402 7.05 14.86 16.24
N ARG A 403 7.99 14.26 15.51
CA ARG A 403 9.07 14.99 14.86
C ARG A 403 8.82 15.15 13.37
N PHE A 404 9.06 16.36 12.91
CA PHE A 404 9.05 16.75 11.50
C PHE A 404 10.38 17.41 11.14
N ARG A 405 10.60 17.74 9.87
CA ARG A 405 11.82 18.40 9.42
C ARG A 405 11.55 19.37 8.25
N LYS A 406 12.33 20.42 8.18
CA LYS A 406 12.32 21.38 7.08
C LYS A 406 13.74 21.56 6.54
N PRO A 407 14.03 21.28 5.25
CA PRO A 407 13.13 20.63 4.31
C PRO A 407 12.83 19.17 4.68
N SER A 408 11.68 18.65 4.24
CA SER A 408 11.33 17.22 4.35
C SER A 408 12.30 16.34 3.55
N LEU A 409 12.25 15.01 3.75
CA LEU A 409 13.00 14.08 2.89
C LEU A 409 12.50 14.16 1.45
N ASP A 410 13.41 13.98 0.48
CA ASP A 410 13.12 14.22 -0.93
C ASP A 410 12.53 13.01 -1.66
N PHE A 411 11.67 12.25 -0.99
CA PHE A 411 10.93 11.15 -1.61
C PHE A 411 9.56 10.99 -0.94
N PRO A 412 8.54 10.53 -1.70
CA PRO A 412 7.20 10.38 -1.16
C PRO A 412 7.11 9.16 -0.23
N PHE A 413 6.34 9.32 0.84
CA PHE A 413 6.05 8.28 1.83
C PHE A 413 4.58 7.92 1.93
N PHE A 414 3.69 8.81 1.51
CA PHE A 414 2.27 8.53 1.42
C PHE A 414 1.71 9.09 0.12
N ARG A 415 0.98 8.26 -0.60
CA ARG A 415 0.22 8.63 -1.79
C ARG A 415 -1.14 7.97 -1.70
N GLY A 416 -2.18 8.72 -1.39
CA GLY A 416 -3.49 8.11 -1.22
C GLY A 416 -4.63 9.11 -1.13
N THR A 417 -5.85 8.62 -1.37
CA THR A 417 -7.06 9.40 -1.24
C THR A 417 -7.72 9.13 0.10
N VAL A 418 -8.06 10.21 0.79
CA VAL A 418 -8.82 10.23 2.04
C VAL A 418 -10.23 10.71 1.75
N ARG A 419 -11.26 10.04 2.29
CA ARG A 419 -12.64 10.51 2.30
C ARG A 419 -12.95 11.17 3.63
N LEU A 420 -13.46 12.40 3.57
CA LEU A 420 -13.90 13.20 4.72
C LEU A 420 -15.40 13.35 4.71
N ARG A 421 -16.03 13.12 5.84
CA ARG A 421 -17.47 13.38 6.05
C ARG A 421 -17.64 14.17 7.33
N TYR A 422 -18.24 15.35 7.25
CA TYR A 422 -18.41 16.26 8.38
C TYR A 422 -19.55 17.25 8.12
N THR A 423 -19.97 17.95 9.15
CA THR A 423 -20.85 19.13 9.03
C THR A 423 -19.97 20.37 9.05
N ASP A 424 -20.10 21.25 8.06
CA ASP A 424 -19.33 22.51 7.99
C ASP A 424 -19.86 23.58 8.98
N ASP A 425 -19.24 24.76 8.98
CA ASP A 425 -19.60 25.85 9.88
C ASP A 425 -20.96 26.50 9.53
N GLN A 426 -21.51 26.21 8.34
CA GLN A 426 -22.84 26.61 7.89
C GLN A 426 -23.92 25.54 8.20
N GLY A 427 -23.56 24.43 8.84
CA GLY A 427 -24.47 23.34 9.17
C GLY A 427 -24.74 22.37 8.04
N LYS A 428 -24.04 22.48 6.88
CA LYS A 428 -24.21 21.62 5.72
C LYS A 428 -23.36 20.36 5.85
N GLN A 429 -23.95 19.20 5.53
CA GLN A 429 -23.22 17.94 5.44
C GLN A 429 -22.28 17.95 4.22
N GLN A 430 -21.02 17.66 4.45
CA GLN A 430 -19.98 17.59 3.44
C GLN A 430 -19.45 16.16 3.28
N THR A 431 -19.23 15.76 2.05
CA THR A 431 -18.41 14.59 1.69
C THR A 431 -17.36 15.05 0.71
N ARG A 432 -16.11 14.98 1.10
CA ARG A 432 -14.96 15.40 0.28
C ARG A 432 -13.97 14.27 0.15
N TYR A 433 -13.32 14.22 -0.99
CA TYR A 433 -12.17 13.35 -1.23
C TYR A 433 -10.95 14.21 -1.49
N VAL A 434 -9.85 13.87 -0.83
CA VAL A 434 -8.58 14.58 -0.94
C VAL A 434 -7.49 13.58 -1.27
N HIS A 435 -6.75 13.81 -2.33
CA HIS A 435 -5.54 13.07 -2.60
C HIS A 435 -4.37 13.72 -1.88
N LEU A 436 -3.66 12.92 -1.11
CA LEU A 436 -2.48 13.34 -0.35
C LEU A 436 -1.24 12.73 -0.98
N TRP A 437 -0.20 13.57 -1.10
CA TRP A 437 1.12 13.18 -1.58
C TRP A 437 2.17 13.73 -0.62
N HIS A 438 2.57 12.92 0.37
CA HIS A 438 3.40 13.36 1.48
C HIS A 438 4.82 12.87 1.38
N ARG A 439 5.75 13.69 1.83
CA ARG A 439 7.13 13.32 2.17
C ARG A 439 7.26 13.08 3.67
N THR A 440 8.21 12.23 4.06
CA THR A 440 8.49 12.00 5.48
C THR A 440 8.97 13.27 6.17
N GLY A 441 8.42 13.54 7.34
CA GLY A 441 8.73 14.73 8.14
C GLY A 441 8.18 16.02 7.57
N GLN A 442 7.29 15.97 6.57
CA GLN A 442 6.66 17.17 6.01
C GLN A 442 5.57 17.69 6.94
N VAL A 443 5.63 19.00 7.27
CA VAL A 443 4.49 19.71 7.89
C VAL A 443 3.44 19.97 6.82
N LEU A 444 2.18 19.68 7.13
CA LEU A 444 1.10 19.59 6.15
C LEU A 444 -0.07 20.51 6.48
N GLU A 445 -0.81 20.87 5.44
CA GLU A 445 -2.09 21.55 5.55
C GLU A 445 -3.16 20.61 6.12
N PRO A 446 -4.12 21.14 6.92
CA PRO A 446 -5.19 20.34 7.47
C PRO A 446 -6.17 19.85 6.40
N LEU A 447 -6.70 18.63 6.59
CA LEU A 447 -7.78 18.07 5.80
C LEU A 447 -9.07 18.90 5.92
N VAL A 448 -9.34 19.38 7.15
CA VAL A 448 -10.49 20.24 7.46
C VAL A 448 -10.16 21.13 8.65
N GLN A 449 -10.69 22.35 8.61
CA GLN A 449 -10.74 23.28 9.73
C GLN A 449 -12.20 23.61 10.04
N LEU A 450 -12.55 23.63 11.32
CA LEU A 450 -13.90 23.87 11.79
C LEU A 450 -13.89 24.83 12.99
N THR A 451 -14.89 25.68 13.07
CA THR A 451 -15.15 26.50 14.27
C THR A 451 -16.19 25.80 15.13
N LEU A 452 -15.80 25.39 16.33
CA LEU A 452 -16.69 24.80 17.32
C LEU A 452 -17.15 25.87 18.32
N PRO A 453 -18.42 26.27 18.33
CA PRO A 453 -18.96 27.16 19.36
C PRO A 453 -18.84 26.54 20.78
N PRO A 454 -18.98 27.34 21.85
CA PRO A 454 -18.99 26.85 23.24
C PRO A 454 -20.00 25.71 23.43
N ALA A 455 -19.63 24.71 24.21
CA ALA A 455 -20.50 23.58 24.61
C ALA A 455 -21.10 22.80 23.41
N THR A 456 -20.50 22.87 22.21
CA THR A 456 -20.98 22.16 21.02
C THR A 456 -20.16 20.90 20.73
N LYS A 457 -20.80 20.01 19.96
CA LYS A 457 -20.19 18.77 19.46
C LYS A 457 -20.28 18.74 17.94
N ARG A 458 -19.24 18.18 17.28
CA ARG A 458 -19.25 17.99 15.85
C ARG A 458 -18.55 16.69 15.45
N MET A 459 -19.24 15.87 14.67
CA MET A 459 -18.66 14.63 14.13
C MET A 459 -17.81 14.94 12.90
N VAL A 460 -16.57 14.44 12.91
CA VAL A 460 -15.72 14.34 11.71
C VAL A 460 -15.43 12.86 11.48
N GLN A 461 -15.57 12.40 10.23
CA GLN A 461 -15.22 11.04 9.83
C GLN A 461 -14.11 11.11 8.79
N VAL A 462 -13.10 10.28 8.98
CA VAL A 462 -11.93 10.16 8.09
C VAL A 462 -11.81 8.69 7.68
N ASP A 463 -11.97 8.41 6.41
CA ASP A 463 -11.82 7.07 5.87
C ASP A 463 -10.66 7.03 4.87
N VAL A 464 -9.81 6.03 5.00
CA VAL A 464 -8.69 5.79 4.08
C VAL A 464 -8.45 4.30 3.92
N ILE A 465 -8.36 3.81 2.68
CA ILE A 465 -7.79 2.50 2.39
C ILE A 465 -6.29 2.70 2.22
N TYR A 466 -5.50 2.03 3.05
CA TYR A 466 -4.06 2.25 3.09
C TYR A 466 -3.40 1.76 1.78
N PRO A 467 -2.77 2.66 1.02
CA PRO A 467 -2.29 2.34 -0.33
C PRO A 467 -0.95 1.61 -0.31
N PRO A 468 -0.70 0.70 -1.28
CA PRO A 468 0.55 -0.06 -1.36
C PRO A 468 1.78 0.81 -1.68
N ASP A 469 1.56 1.98 -2.26
CA ASP A 469 2.63 2.91 -2.64
C ASP A 469 3.02 3.85 -1.49
N SER A 470 2.84 3.41 -0.25
CA SER A 470 3.08 4.19 0.97
C SER A 470 3.92 3.44 1.98
N THR A 471 4.61 4.20 2.83
CA THR A 471 5.44 3.66 3.92
C THR A 471 4.88 4.10 5.27
N PRO A 472 4.44 3.16 6.12
CA PRO A 472 3.90 3.48 7.43
C PRO A 472 4.97 3.89 8.44
N PRO A 473 4.56 4.56 9.56
CA PRO A 473 3.21 4.96 9.93
C PRO A 473 2.82 6.35 9.40
N GLN A 474 1.50 6.63 9.36
CA GLN A 474 0.93 7.97 9.31
C GLN A 474 0.27 8.31 10.63
N VAL A 475 -0.12 9.57 10.82
CA VAL A 475 -0.75 10.03 12.06
C VAL A 475 -1.94 10.92 11.75
N LEU A 476 -3.09 10.64 12.37
CA LEU A 476 -4.24 11.54 12.35
C LEU A 476 -4.17 12.44 13.60
N SER A 477 -4.06 13.75 13.39
CA SER A 477 -3.93 14.75 14.45
C SER A 477 -5.13 15.67 14.50
N VAL A 478 -5.62 15.94 15.69
CA VAL A 478 -6.60 17.00 16.01
C VAL A 478 -5.87 18.10 16.76
N ARG A 479 -5.96 19.34 16.30
CA ARG A 479 -5.28 20.49 16.89
C ARG A 479 -6.27 21.63 17.13
N THR A 480 -6.21 22.31 18.27
CA THR A 480 -6.87 23.60 18.51
C THR A 480 -5.89 24.73 18.16
N LEU A 481 -6.32 25.64 17.27
CA LEU A 481 -5.53 26.70 16.67
C LEU A 481 -5.54 28.00 17.50
#